data_d58630f2a738af833881e81ea3d48880
#
_entry.id   d58630f2a738af833881e81ea3d48880
#
_cell.length_a   1.000
_cell.length_b   1.000
_cell.length_c   1.000
_cell.angle_alpha   90.00
_cell.angle_beta   90.00
_cell.angle_gamma   90.00
#
_symmetry.space_group_name_H-M   'P 1'
#
loop_
_entity.id
_entity.type
_entity.pdbx_description
1 polymer ?
#
loop_
_entity_poly.entity_id
_entity_poly.type
_entity_poly.pdbx_seq_one_letter_code
_entity_poly.pdbx_strand_id
1 'polypeptide(L)'
;MNLQTILTQKKMTMYRLSKISGVPKTTVIDICSGKSSIEGCNAKTVFLLSQALGCTMEELMAIDSANYERDTGWPKDKAYYEKGLPKYLQISLDHMKKSWEIEDSGNRDLHWDLYWCELYSDINSAEIDGVISTDQANYLRRTYLRMGKDND
;
A
#
# COMPACT_ATOMS: atom_id res chain seq x y z
N MET A 1 4.51 -8.25 13.68
CA MET A 1 3.18 -8.90 13.81
C MET A 1 2.15 -7.98 13.15
N ASN A 2 1.24 -8.54 12.40
CA ASN A 2 0.18 -7.78 11.74
C ASN A 2 -1.19 -8.41 12.06
N LEU A 3 -2.26 -7.79 11.60
CA LEU A 3 -3.62 -8.29 11.87
C LEU A 3 -3.82 -9.72 11.37
N GLN A 4 -3.28 -10.05 10.19
CA GLN A 4 -3.35 -11.41 9.63
C GLN A 4 -2.70 -12.45 10.55
N THR A 5 -1.58 -12.11 11.18
CA THR A 5 -0.90 -12.99 12.14
C THR A 5 -1.79 -13.25 13.35
N ILE A 6 -2.47 -12.23 13.87
CA ILE A 6 -3.40 -12.36 14.99
C ILE A 6 -4.56 -13.28 14.62
N LEU A 7 -5.14 -13.11 13.45
CA LEU A 7 -6.23 -13.96 12.95
C LEU A 7 -5.80 -15.41 12.85
N THR A 8 -4.59 -15.67 12.34
CA THR A 8 -4.03 -17.01 12.24
C THR A 8 -3.85 -17.63 13.64
N GLN A 9 -3.31 -16.88 14.59
CA GLN A 9 -3.14 -17.34 15.97
C GLN A 9 -4.48 -17.66 16.64
N LYS A 10 -5.51 -16.89 16.36
CA LYS A 10 -6.85 -17.07 16.93
C LYS A 10 -7.71 -18.04 16.10
N LYS A 11 -7.18 -18.61 15.05
CA LYS A 11 -7.90 -19.49 14.11
C LYS A 11 -9.18 -18.85 13.59
N MET A 12 -9.10 -17.56 13.28
CA MET A 12 -10.24 -16.75 12.82
C MET A 12 -10.00 -16.32 11.37
N THR A 13 -11.06 -16.36 10.56
CA THR A 13 -11.00 -15.86 9.18
C THR A 13 -11.33 -14.37 9.13
N MET A 14 -10.90 -13.69 8.06
CA MET A 14 -11.28 -12.30 7.81
C MET A 14 -12.80 -12.12 7.74
N TYR A 15 -13.50 -13.07 7.12
CA TYR A 15 -14.96 -13.08 7.05
C TYR A 15 -15.58 -13.11 8.44
N ARG A 16 -15.11 -14.00 9.31
CA ARG A 16 -15.61 -14.12 10.68
C ARG A 16 -15.36 -12.84 11.48
N LEU A 17 -14.18 -12.26 11.36
CA LEU A 17 -13.87 -10.98 12.01
C LEU A 17 -14.82 -9.87 11.54
N SER A 18 -15.07 -9.78 10.25
CA SER A 18 -16.05 -8.83 9.69
C SER A 18 -17.44 -9.03 10.27
N LYS A 19 -17.90 -10.27 10.36
CA LYS A 19 -19.24 -10.60 10.91
C LYS A 19 -19.36 -10.26 12.39
N ILE A 20 -18.37 -10.62 13.20
CA ILE A 20 -18.41 -10.40 14.64
C ILE A 20 -18.25 -8.91 14.96
N SER A 21 -17.35 -8.22 14.29
CA SER A 21 -17.06 -6.81 14.56
C SER A 21 -18.06 -5.84 13.95
N GLY A 22 -18.76 -6.25 12.89
CA GLY A 22 -19.60 -5.34 12.10
C GLY A 22 -18.81 -4.44 11.16
N VAL A 23 -17.49 -4.58 11.09
CA VAL A 23 -16.62 -3.83 10.17
C VAL A 23 -16.73 -4.43 8.76
N PRO A 24 -16.87 -3.62 7.69
CA PRO A 24 -16.96 -4.14 6.32
C PRO A 24 -15.79 -5.06 5.98
N LYS A 25 -16.08 -6.14 5.25
CA LYS A 25 -15.10 -7.14 4.86
C LYS A 25 -13.93 -6.53 4.05
N THR A 26 -14.24 -5.57 3.19
CA THR A 26 -13.23 -4.83 2.42
C THR A 26 -12.23 -4.11 3.32
N THR A 27 -12.70 -3.48 4.39
CA THR A 27 -11.85 -2.82 5.38
C THR A 27 -10.94 -3.82 6.08
N VAL A 28 -11.46 -4.97 6.48
CA VAL A 28 -10.67 -6.04 7.12
C VAL A 28 -9.60 -6.57 6.17
N ILE A 29 -9.96 -6.83 4.91
CA ILE A 29 -9.05 -7.29 3.87
C ILE A 29 -7.93 -6.26 3.66
N ASP A 30 -8.28 -4.98 3.55
CA ASP A 30 -7.32 -3.91 3.31
C ASP A 30 -6.32 -3.76 4.46
N ILE A 31 -6.77 -3.89 5.69
CA ILE A 31 -5.89 -3.87 6.86
C ILE A 31 -4.98 -5.10 6.88
N CYS A 32 -5.52 -6.29 6.63
CA CYS A 32 -4.73 -7.53 6.61
C CYS A 32 -3.69 -7.56 5.49
N SER A 33 -4.01 -6.98 4.35
CA SER A 33 -3.09 -6.91 3.19
C SER A 33 -2.07 -5.80 3.28
N GLY A 34 -2.21 -4.87 4.23
CA GLY A 34 -1.35 -3.70 4.36
C GLY A 34 -1.77 -2.49 3.53
N LYS A 35 -2.91 -2.55 2.83
CA LYS A 35 -3.45 -1.40 2.08
C LYS A 35 -3.88 -0.25 2.97
N SER A 36 -4.40 -0.57 4.15
CA SER A 36 -4.83 0.41 5.13
C SER A 36 -4.18 0.14 6.47
N SER A 37 -3.89 1.19 7.22
CA SER A 37 -3.40 1.07 8.58
C SER A 37 -4.56 1.15 9.59
N ILE A 38 -4.41 0.50 10.73
CA ILE A 38 -5.34 0.63 11.85
C ILE A 38 -5.33 2.09 12.36
N GLU A 39 -4.16 2.71 12.39
CA GLU A 39 -4.01 4.13 12.80
C GLU A 39 -4.77 5.09 11.88
N GLY A 40 -4.96 4.73 10.62
CA GLY A 40 -5.74 5.51 9.66
C GLY A 40 -7.24 5.28 9.74
N CYS A 41 -7.71 4.31 10.50
CA CYS A 41 -9.12 4.04 10.70
C CYS A 41 -9.74 5.02 11.70
N ASN A 42 -11.06 5.25 11.62
CA ASN A 42 -11.74 6.00 12.65
C ASN A 42 -11.79 5.23 13.98
N ALA A 43 -12.00 5.93 15.08
CA ALA A 43 -12.00 5.34 16.42
C ALA A 43 -13.06 4.23 16.57
N LYS A 44 -14.21 4.37 15.92
CA LYS A 44 -15.27 3.36 15.96
C LYS A 44 -14.81 2.04 15.35
N THR A 45 -14.14 2.08 14.20
CA THR A 45 -13.61 0.89 13.53
C THR A 45 -12.57 0.20 14.41
N VAL A 46 -11.64 0.95 14.99
CA VAL A 46 -10.61 0.41 15.90
C VAL A 46 -11.26 -0.22 17.12
N PHE A 47 -12.24 0.44 17.72
CA PHE A 47 -12.99 -0.08 18.87
C PHE A 47 -13.68 -1.39 18.55
N LEU A 48 -14.41 -1.47 17.43
CA LEU A 48 -15.13 -2.68 17.02
C LEU A 48 -14.18 -3.85 16.78
N LEU A 49 -13.04 -3.60 16.13
CA LEU A 49 -12.01 -4.64 15.90
C LEU A 49 -11.41 -5.11 17.23
N SER A 50 -11.10 -4.20 18.13
CA SER A 50 -10.55 -4.55 19.45
C SER A 50 -11.51 -5.42 20.27
N GLN A 51 -12.79 -5.10 20.25
CA GLN A 51 -13.81 -5.90 20.94
C GLN A 51 -13.94 -7.31 20.35
N ALA A 52 -13.93 -7.41 19.01
CA ALA A 52 -14.03 -8.70 18.32
C ALA A 52 -12.81 -9.59 18.55
N LEU A 53 -11.63 -8.98 18.70
CA LEU A 53 -10.36 -9.68 18.92
C LEU A 53 -10.05 -9.93 20.40
N GLY A 54 -10.82 -9.33 21.30
CA GLY A 54 -10.59 -9.47 22.76
C GLY A 54 -9.32 -8.79 23.25
N CYS A 55 -8.90 -7.70 22.61
CA CYS A 55 -7.76 -6.89 23.01
C CYS A 55 -8.16 -5.43 23.23
N THR A 56 -7.27 -4.62 23.77
CA THR A 56 -7.49 -3.18 23.90
C THR A 56 -7.21 -2.46 22.58
N MET A 57 -7.73 -1.25 22.44
CA MET A 57 -7.43 -0.41 21.27
C MET A 57 -5.94 -0.09 21.20
N GLU A 58 -5.30 0.15 22.33
CA GLU A 58 -3.88 0.44 22.45
C GLU A 58 -3.03 -0.75 22.00
N GLU A 59 -3.40 -1.96 22.40
CA GLU A 59 -2.72 -3.18 21.95
C GLU A 59 -2.83 -3.37 20.45
N LEU A 60 -4.01 -3.12 19.90
CA LEU A 60 -4.26 -3.24 18.45
C LEU A 60 -3.45 -2.19 17.67
N MET A 61 -3.43 -0.95 18.13
CA MET A 61 -2.64 0.12 17.52
C MET A 61 -1.14 -0.11 17.62
N ALA A 62 -0.67 -0.66 18.73
CA ALA A 62 0.75 -0.99 18.91
C ALA A 62 1.24 -2.06 17.92
N ILE A 63 0.39 -3.01 17.57
CA ILE A 63 0.69 -4.03 16.57
C ILE A 63 0.85 -3.39 15.19
N ASP A 64 -0.05 -2.48 14.85
CA ASP A 64 -0.03 -1.80 13.58
C ASP A 64 1.20 -0.89 13.43
N SER A 65 1.53 -0.12 14.47
CA SER A 65 2.68 0.79 14.44
C SER A 65 4.02 0.08 14.19
N ALA A 66 4.11 -1.22 14.51
CA ALA A 66 5.28 -2.02 14.19
C ALA A 66 5.44 -2.29 12.69
N ASN A 67 4.35 -2.20 11.92
CA ASN A 67 4.32 -2.49 10.49
C ASN A 67 4.39 -1.23 9.61
N TYR A 68 4.28 -0.04 10.20
CA TYR A 68 4.27 1.23 9.48
C TYR A 68 5.43 2.12 9.91
N GLU A 69 5.94 2.89 8.97
CA GLU A 69 6.96 3.90 9.27
C GLU A 69 6.31 5.07 10.01
N ARG A 70 6.90 5.45 11.15
CA ARG A 70 6.35 6.49 12.01
C ARG A 70 6.22 7.85 11.31
N ASP A 71 7.22 8.20 10.51
CA ASP A 71 7.31 9.53 9.90
C ASP A 71 6.40 9.70 8.70
N THR A 72 6.22 8.64 7.92
CA THR A 72 5.45 8.69 6.66
C THR A 72 4.07 8.05 6.77
N GLY A 73 3.85 7.19 7.78
CA GLY A 73 2.66 6.37 7.91
C GLY A 73 2.55 5.28 6.85
N TRP A 74 3.66 4.96 6.18
CA TRP A 74 3.68 3.99 5.10
C TRP A 74 4.07 2.60 5.60
N PRO A 75 3.55 1.52 4.99
CA PRO A 75 3.95 0.17 5.35
C PRO A 75 5.46 -0.04 5.21
N LYS A 76 6.07 -0.69 6.19
CA LYS A 76 7.47 -1.08 6.14
C LYS A 76 7.71 -2.16 5.08
N ASP A 77 6.77 -3.07 4.88
CA ASP A 77 6.82 -4.07 3.80
C ASP A 77 6.43 -3.42 2.48
N LYS A 78 7.43 -3.00 1.73
CA LYS A 78 7.26 -2.33 0.43
C LYS A 78 6.82 -3.30 -0.68
N ALA A 79 6.84 -4.60 -0.46
CA ALA A 79 6.34 -5.56 -1.44
C ALA A 79 4.85 -5.36 -1.75
N TYR A 80 4.07 -4.87 -0.80
CA TYR A 80 2.67 -4.52 -1.01
C TYR A 80 2.46 -3.54 -2.17
N TYR A 81 3.33 -2.55 -2.30
CA TYR A 81 3.17 -1.48 -3.28
C TYR A 81 3.27 -1.94 -4.73
N GLU A 82 3.90 -3.08 -4.96
CA GLU A 82 4.11 -3.64 -6.29
C GLU A 82 3.31 -4.93 -6.53
N LYS A 83 2.41 -5.29 -5.61
CA LYS A 83 1.51 -6.44 -5.76
C LYS A 83 0.17 -6.03 -6.34
N GLY A 84 -0.40 -6.92 -7.16
CA GLY A 84 -1.74 -6.73 -7.72
C GLY A 84 -1.81 -5.61 -8.75
N LEU A 85 -0.71 -5.20 -9.32
CA LEU A 85 -0.68 -4.17 -10.34
C LEU A 85 -1.27 -4.70 -11.66
N PRO A 86 -2.08 -3.90 -12.38
CA PRO A 86 -2.58 -4.31 -13.69
C PRO A 86 -1.42 -4.47 -14.69
N LYS A 87 -1.63 -5.33 -15.69
CA LYS A 87 -0.58 -5.68 -16.64
C LYS A 87 0.00 -4.48 -17.39
N TYR A 88 -0.85 -3.54 -17.81
CA TYR A 88 -0.39 -2.34 -18.51
C TYR A 88 0.55 -1.50 -17.63
N LEU A 89 0.28 -1.42 -16.34
CA LEU A 89 1.11 -0.69 -15.39
C LEU A 89 2.44 -1.41 -15.15
N GLN A 90 2.44 -2.75 -15.09
CA GLN A 90 3.67 -3.53 -14.99
C GLN A 90 4.59 -3.29 -16.19
N ILE A 91 4.02 -3.21 -17.40
CA ILE A 91 4.77 -2.93 -18.63
C ILE A 91 5.39 -1.53 -18.58
N SER A 92 4.61 -0.51 -18.20
CA SER A 92 5.10 0.86 -18.07
C SER A 92 6.22 0.98 -17.02
N LEU A 93 6.09 0.26 -15.90
CA LEU A 93 7.13 0.20 -14.88
C LEU A 93 8.41 -0.43 -15.40
N ASP A 94 8.32 -1.52 -16.17
CA ASP A 94 9.50 -2.18 -16.76
C ASP A 94 10.21 -1.27 -17.75
N HIS A 95 9.48 -0.55 -18.59
CA HIS A 95 10.04 0.44 -19.50
C HIS A 95 10.79 1.52 -18.73
N MET A 96 10.19 2.07 -17.68
CA MET A 96 10.81 3.14 -16.88
C MET A 96 12.03 2.65 -16.11
N LYS A 97 11.98 1.44 -15.56
CA LYS A 97 13.13 0.82 -14.87
C LYS A 97 14.34 0.72 -15.79
N LYS A 98 14.14 0.20 -17.01
CA LYS A 98 15.21 0.08 -18.00
C LYS A 98 15.75 1.43 -18.44
N SER A 99 14.87 2.42 -18.61
CA SER A 99 15.28 3.78 -18.95
C SER A 99 16.14 4.41 -17.84
N TRP A 100 15.76 4.25 -16.59
CA TRP A 100 16.57 4.72 -15.45
C TRP A 100 17.91 4.01 -15.35
N GLU A 101 17.99 2.72 -15.66
CA GLU A 101 19.28 2.00 -15.71
C GLU A 101 20.25 2.64 -16.70
N ILE A 102 19.74 3.04 -17.87
CA ILE A 102 20.52 3.73 -18.90
C ILE A 102 20.96 5.11 -18.40
N GLU A 103 20.01 5.91 -17.90
CA GLU A 103 20.28 7.26 -17.41
C GLU A 103 21.26 7.27 -16.21
N ASP A 104 21.07 6.37 -15.25
CA ASP A 104 21.91 6.26 -14.06
C ASP A 104 23.33 5.75 -14.37
N SER A 105 23.52 5.07 -15.51
CA SER A 105 24.84 4.66 -15.99
C SER A 105 25.64 5.81 -16.64
N GLY A 106 25.05 7.00 -16.78
CA GLY A 106 25.66 8.16 -17.43
C GLY A 106 25.36 8.27 -18.92
N ASN A 107 24.58 7.35 -19.46
CA ASN A 107 24.10 7.39 -20.84
C ASN A 107 22.73 8.07 -20.92
N ARG A 108 22.31 8.45 -22.10
CA ARG A 108 21.00 9.07 -22.32
C ARG A 108 20.07 8.10 -23.06
N ASP A 109 18.87 7.89 -22.50
CA ASP A 109 17.81 7.15 -23.17
C ASP A 109 16.92 8.13 -23.95
N LEU A 110 16.88 7.97 -25.27
CA LEU A 110 16.09 8.82 -26.17
C LEU A 110 14.58 8.67 -25.93
N HIS A 111 14.15 7.60 -25.28
CA HIS A 111 12.74 7.31 -24.99
C HIS A 111 12.34 7.63 -23.55
N TRP A 112 13.23 8.22 -22.76
CA TRP A 112 13.01 8.52 -21.36
C TRP A 112 11.73 9.34 -21.12
N ASP A 113 11.55 10.40 -21.87
CA ASP A 113 10.36 11.28 -21.76
C ASP A 113 9.08 10.52 -22.05
N LEU A 114 9.10 9.67 -23.10
CA LEU A 114 7.95 8.86 -23.48
C LEU A 114 7.58 7.88 -22.36
N TYR A 115 8.54 7.16 -21.81
CA TYR A 115 8.32 6.18 -20.75
C TYR A 115 7.89 6.85 -19.46
N TRP A 116 8.42 8.02 -19.15
CA TRP A 116 8.00 8.81 -18.00
C TRP A 116 6.54 9.23 -18.11
N CYS A 117 6.13 9.76 -19.26
CA CYS A 117 4.74 10.17 -19.52
C CYS A 117 3.79 8.98 -19.53
N GLU A 118 4.20 7.85 -20.13
CA GLU A 118 3.43 6.60 -20.15
C GLU A 118 3.14 6.13 -18.72
N LEU A 119 4.17 6.01 -17.91
CA LEU A 119 4.03 5.56 -16.52
C LEU A 119 3.19 6.53 -15.68
N TYR A 120 3.42 7.82 -15.81
CA TYR A 120 2.64 8.84 -15.13
C TYR A 120 1.14 8.71 -15.44
N SER A 121 0.79 8.58 -16.70
CA SER A 121 -0.57 8.41 -17.17
C SER A 121 -1.20 7.10 -16.66
N ASP A 122 -0.46 6.00 -16.70
CA ASP A 122 -0.93 4.68 -16.28
C ASP A 122 -1.15 4.62 -14.77
N ILE A 123 -0.28 5.25 -13.98
CA ILE A 123 -0.48 5.37 -12.51
C ILE A 123 -1.76 6.15 -12.22
N ASN A 124 -1.95 7.29 -12.87
CA ASN A 124 -3.13 8.13 -12.66
C ASN A 124 -4.42 7.38 -13.03
N SER A 125 -4.43 6.69 -14.16
CA SER A 125 -5.59 5.90 -14.61
C SER A 125 -5.91 4.78 -13.63
N ALA A 126 -4.90 4.04 -13.17
CA ALA A 126 -5.07 2.94 -12.24
C ALA A 126 -5.60 3.43 -10.88
N GLU A 127 -5.15 4.59 -10.41
CA GLU A 127 -5.65 5.21 -9.18
C GLU A 127 -7.10 5.67 -9.32
N ILE A 128 -7.44 6.36 -10.40
CA ILE A 128 -8.80 6.84 -10.68
C ILE A 128 -9.79 5.68 -10.79
N ASP A 129 -9.39 4.61 -11.47
CA ASP A 129 -10.21 3.41 -11.65
C ASP A 129 -10.31 2.55 -10.38
N GLY A 130 -9.56 2.89 -9.33
CA GLY A 130 -9.55 2.15 -8.08
C GLY A 130 -8.84 0.79 -8.15
N VAL A 131 -8.06 0.54 -9.19
CA VAL A 131 -7.30 -0.70 -9.37
C VAL A 131 -6.10 -0.75 -8.44
N ILE A 132 -5.52 0.41 -8.16
CA ILE A 132 -4.48 0.58 -7.15
C ILE A 132 -4.95 1.61 -6.11
N SER A 133 -4.40 1.52 -4.90
CA SER A 133 -4.67 2.50 -3.85
C SER A 133 -3.90 3.80 -4.08
N THR A 134 -4.35 4.88 -3.42
CA THR A 134 -3.62 6.16 -3.41
C THR A 134 -2.20 5.98 -2.87
N ASP A 135 -2.01 5.15 -1.86
CA ASP A 135 -0.70 4.86 -1.28
C ASP A 135 0.23 4.17 -2.28
N GLN A 136 -0.29 3.19 -3.03
CA GLN A 136 0.44 2.54 -4.12
C GLN A 136 0.82 3.56 -5.19
N ALA A 137 -0.13 4.39 -5.63
CA ALA A 137 0.11 5.40 -6.65
C ALA A 137 1.22 6.38 -6.22
N ASN A 138 1.16 6.87 -4.99
CA ASN A 138 2.17 7.79 -4.46
C ASN A 138 3.54 7.14 -4.34
N TYR A 139 3.60 5.88 -3.90
CA TYR A 139 4.85 5.11 -3.87
C TYR A 139 5.46 4.98 -5.27
N LEU A 140 4.65 4.60 -6.27
CA LEU A 140 5.11 4.43 -7.65
C LEU A 140 5.62 5.75 -8.25
N ARG A 141 4.91 6.85 -8.03
CA ARG A 141 5.33 8.18 -8.48
C ARG A 141 6.68 8.57 -7.87
N ARG A 142 6.84 8.38 -6.58
CA ARG A 142 8.07 8.73 -5.87
C ARG A 142 9.25 7.85 -6.25
N THR A 143 9.01 6.54 -6.36
CA THR A 143 10.07 5.56 -6.60
C THR A 143 10.51 5.53 -8.06
N TYR A 144 9.57 5.52 -8.99
CA TYR A 144 9.87 5.31 -10.42
C TYR A 144 9.82 6.57 -11.28
N LEU A 145 9.04 7.55 -10.91
CA LEU A 145 9.05 8.87 -11.56
C LEU A 145 9.95 9.88 -10.84
N ARG A 146 10.44 9.51 -9.67
CA ARG A 146 11.31 10.34 -8.82
C ARG A 146 10.70 11.70 -8.50
N MET A 147 9.36 11.75 -8.39
CA MET A 147 8.64 12.96 -8.01
C MET A 147 8.80 13.24 -6.52
N GLY A 148 8.95 14.51 -6.15
CA GLY A 148 9.03 14.93 -4.75
C GLY A 148 10.43 14.81 -4.12
N LYS A 149 11.46 14.49 -4.89
CA LYS A 149 12.85 14.45 -4.39
C LYS A 149 13.53 15.82 -4.32
N ASP A 150 12.92 16.84 -4.90
CA ASP A 150 13.54 18.16 -5.03
C ASP A 150 13.27 19.10 -3.85
N ASN A 151 12.68 18.59 -2.76
CA ASN A 151 12.37 19.39 -1.57
C ASN A 151 13.17 18.98 -0.32
N ASP A 152 14.27 18.27 -0.51
CA ASP A 152 15.19 17.94 0.56
C ASP A 152 16.45 18.79 0.50
#